data_18c7aa46ed1fd65a968ed48ad379799c
#
_entry.id   18c7aa46ed1fd65a968ed48ad379799c
#
_cell.length_a   1.000
_cell.length_b   1.000
_cell.length_c   1.000
_cell.angle_alpha   90.00
_cell.angle_beta   90.00
_cell.angle_gamma   90.00
#
_symmetry.space_group_name_H-M   'P 1'
#
loop_
_entity.id
_entity.type
_entity.pdbx_description
1 polymer ?
#
loop_
_entity_poly.entity_id
_entity_poly.type
_entity_poly.pdbx_seq_one_letter_code
_entity_poly.pdbx_strand_id
1 'polypeptide(L)'
;MRRIVLAATAIIIAVIVASVYGGYNMLYTPQPSPSPSPSTSPSPPPSPVSTPMNSPEPSSTPSPTESPTSTPTPTATATPTPTPTPTPIVPQNITIVDGAGRNVTLTVPVNRIVSINDGLTEMLCALGVQDKIVGRDASSNMPASVLSIPVVGENSYLPNVELILELKPDVIFADSMLPYNTVAMSQLEAAGIPIFISDPVDPEPTKHSNLTVVDFSCNLLSKLATIVGGQNKADEYISYVQYYNNLVKQRLANLTQEQRPKVMLEWYAPYNTFVTPGLDQAGGINIAENQTVYAPVLSPEFVVEQNPAIIIRMSSSSNHNVTDFIAERDAIMSRPELTNVDAVKNGRVYICDWDIRGGISSVVGYLYWAKWCQPTLFADIDPNAVHAELYQKFFGTTVQGVFAYP
;
A
#
# COMPACT_ATOMS: atom_id res chain seq x y z
N MET A 1 18.17 -25.17 26.54
CA MET A 1 18.91 -24.08 25.92
C MET A 1 18.17 -23.38 24.79
N ARG A 2 17.61 -24.06 23.76
CA ARG A 2 16.83 -23.40 22.66
C ARG A 2 15.66 -22.54 23.15
N ARG A 3 14.87 -22.98 24.14
CA ARG A 3 13.73 -22.20 24.67
C ARG A 3 14.14 -20.94 25.42
N ILE A 4 15.32 -20.90 26.03
CA ILE A 4 15.82 -19.73 26.76
C ILE A 4 16.38 -18.68 25.77
N VAL A 5 16.98 -19.12 24.68
CA VAL A 5 17.45 -18.21 23.61
C VAL A 5 16.29 -17.55 22.90
N LEU A 6 15.23 -18.29 22.55
CA LEU A 6 14.01 -17.75 21.95
C LEU A 6 13.29 -16.72 22.83
N ALA A 7 13.22 -16.97 24.15
CA ALA A 7 12.67 -16.02 25.10
C ALA A 7 13.52 -14.75 25.23
N ALA A 8 14.85 -14.87 25.20
CA ALA A 8 15.77 -13.73 25.25
C ALA A 8 15.68 -12.87 23.97
N THR A 9 15.53 -13.49 22.81
CA THR A 9 15.40 -12.78 21.53
C THR A 9 14.07 -12.04 21.46
N ALA A 10 12.97 -12.65 21.88
CA ALA A 10 11.66 -12.01 21.94
C ALA A 10 11.64 -10.80 22.90
N ILE A 11 12.31 -10.90 24.05
CA ILE A 11 12.43 -9.80 25.03
C ILE A 11 13.29 -8.65 24.43
N ILE A 12 14.36 -8.95 23.71
CA ILE A 12 15.21 -7.93 23.08
C ILE A 12 14.44 -7.20 21.98
N ILE A 13 13.65 -7.89 21.15
CA ILE A 13 12.81 -7.27 20.12
C ILE A 13 11.71 -6.43 20.77
N ALA A 14 11.04 -6.92 21.80
CA ALA A 14 10.02 -6.17 22.53
C ALA A 14 10.59 -4.92 23.22
N VAL A 15 11.81 -4.99 23.77
CA VAL A 15 12.49 -3.84 24.38
C VAL A 15 12.93 -2.83 23.31
N ILE A 16 13.37 -3.28 22.13
CA ILE A 16 13.74 -2.39 21.02
C ILE A 16 12.49 -1.69 20.49
N VAL A 17 11.38 -2.40 20.27
CA VAL A 17 10.09 -1.82 19.84
C VAL A 17 9.56 -0.85 20.89
N ALA A 18 9.56 -1.21 22.17
CA ALA A 18 9.10 -0.33 23.25
C ALA A 18 10.02 0.91 23.44
N SER A 19 11.33 0.76 23.22
CA SER A 19 12.29 1.89 23.33
C SER A 19 12.16 2.85 22.15
N VAL A 20 11.89 2.34 20.95
CA VAL A 20 11.65 3.16 19.75
C VAL A 20 10.31 3.88 19.85
N TYR A 21 9.24 3.19 20.26
CA TYR A 21 7.92 3.81 20.44
C TYR A 21 7.85 4.77 21.63
N GLY A 22 8.47 4.42 22.76
CA GLY A 22 8.57 5.29 23.93
C GLY A 22 9.42 6.53 23.66
N GLY A 23 10.53 6.40 22.91
CA GLY A 23 11.38 7.51 22.48
C GLY A 23 10.69 8.42 21.46
N TYR A 24 9.91 7.85 20.54
CA TYR A 24 9.14 8.62 19.56
C TYR A 24 8.07 9.49 20.23
N ASN A 25 7.31 8.91 21.19
CA ASN A 25 6.31 9.68 21.94
C ASN A 25 6.90 10.73 22.90
N MET A 26 8.14 10.57 23.38
CA MET A 26 8.82 11.62 24.19
C MET A 26 9.37 12.77 23.35
N LEU A 27 9.70 12.53 22.08
CA LEU A 27 10.24 13.55 21.17
C LEU A 27 9.16 14.32 20.40
N TYR A 28 7.94 13.79 20.33
CA TYR A 28 6.80 14.37 19.59
C TYR A 28 5.58 14.66 20.47
N THR A 29 5.76 15.11 21.71
CA THR A 29 4.65 15.79 22.39
C THR A 29 4.47 17.17 21.76
N PRO A 30 3.36 17.45 21.05
CA PRO A 30 3.12 18.76 20.48
C PRO A 30 3.04 19.78 21.63
N GLN A 31 3.90 20.80 21.60
CA GLN A 31 3.72 21.96 22.48
C GLN A 31 2.35 22.59 22.17
N PRO A 32 1.57 22.93 23.20
CA PRO A 32 0.31 23.61 22.96
C PRO A 32 0.58 24.92 22.23
N SER A 33 0.02 25.07 21.04
CA SER A 33 0.06 26.30 20.27
C SER A 33 -0.52 27.45 21.08
N PRO A 34 0.10 28.62 21.05
CA PRO A 34 -0.47 29.83 21.69
C PRO A 34 -1.81 30.13 21.02
N SER A 35 -2.83 30.37 21.85
CA SER A 35 -4.18 30.73 21.42
C SER A 35 -4.14 31.97 20.51
N PRO A 36 -4.76 31.96 19.33
CA PRO A 36 -4.78 33.14 18.47
C PRO A 36 -5.62 34.24 19.10
N SER A 37 -5.05 35.43 19.22
CA SER A 37 -5.78 36.66 19.52
C SER A 37 -6.82 36.94 18.43
N PRO A 38 -7.99 37.49 18.76
CA PRO A 38 -9.04 37.75 17.80
C PRO A 38 -8.61 38.78 16.77
N SER A 39 -8.42 38.36 15.54
CA SER A 39 -8.21 39.23 14.38
C SER A 39 -9.56 39.73 13.89
N THR A 40 -9.71 41.02 13.82
CA THR A 40 -10.86 41.71 13.24
C THR A 40 -10.93 41.43 11.74
N SER A 41 -12.04 40.80 11.32
CA SER A 41 -12.37 40.50 9.94
C SER A 41 -12.64 41.79 9.14
N PRO A 42 -12.04 42.04 7.97
CA PRO A 42 -12.48 43.09 7.07
C PRO A 42 -13.74 42.69 6.33
N SER A 43 -14.67 43.63 6.20
CA SER A 43 -15.94 43.46 5.45
C SER A 43 -15.68 43.21 3.97
N PRO A 44 -16.55 42.41 3.32
CA PRO A 44 -16.43 42.10 1.90
C PRO A 44 -16.79 43.33 1.03
N PRO A 45 -16.17 43.48 -0.15
CA PRO A 45 -16.51 44.54 -1.10
C PRO A 45 -17.89 44.30 -1.76
N PRO A 46 -18.59 45.34 -2.20
CA PRO A 46 -19.92 45.25 -2.78
C PRO A 46 -19.88 44.61 -4.19
N SER A 47 -20.85 43.75 -4.46
CA SER A 47 -21.10 43.12 -5.76
C SER A 47 -21.43 44.11 -6.85
N PRO A 48 -21.01 43.90 -8.11
CA PRO A 48 -21.39 44.79 -9.19
C PRO A 48 -22.86 44.55 -9.64
N VAL A 49 -23.53 45.66 -9.83
CA VAL A 49 -24.89 45.76 -10.35
C VAL A 49 -24.93 45.36 -11.82
N SER A 50 -25.75 44.37 -12.16
CA SER A 50 -25.99 43.93 -13.51
C SER A 50 -27.06 44.83 -14.17
N THR A 51 -26.70 45.48 -15.25
CA THR A 51 -27.57 46.22 -16.15
C THR A 51 -28.32 45.26 -17.09
N PRO A 52 -29.62 45.38 -17.35
CA PRO A 52 -30.32 44.52 -18.26
C PRO A 52 -30.06 44.93 -19.72
N MET A 53 -29.60 43.99 -20.53
CA MET A 53 -29.44 44.16 -21.97
C MET A 53 -30.68 43.62 -22.68
N ASN A 54 -31.35 44.50 -23.45
CA ASN A 54 -32.50 44.22 -24.25
C ASN A 54 -32.20 43.17 -25.34
N SER A 55 -33.03 42.15 -25.41
CA SER A 55 -33.05 41.16 -26.50
C SER A 55 -33.99 41.64 -27.60
N PRO A 56 -33.60 41.58 -28.87
CA PRO A 56 -34.54 41.85 -29.97
C PRO A 56 -35.45 40.66 -30.27
N GLU A 57 -36.66 40.96 -30.58
CA GLU A 57 -37.77 40.08 -30.95
C GLU A 57 -37.50 39.33 -32.29
N PRO A 58 -37.76 38.03 -32.41
CA PRO A 58 -37.58 37.34 -33.68
C PRO A 58 -38.85 37.46 -34.54
N SER A 59 -38.64 37.89 -35.78
CA SER A 59 -39.58 37.98 -36.88
C SER A 59 -40.16 36.62 -37.26
N SER A 60 -41.48 36.57 -37.45
CA SER A 60 -42.29 35.41 -37.87
C SER A 60 -42.02 35.02 -39.32
N THR A 61 -41.62 33.80 -39.60
CA THR A 61 -41.59 33.15 -40.91
C THR A 61 -42.74 32.15 -41.04
N PRO A 62 -43.46 32.04 -42.18
CA PRO A 62 -44.70 31.25 -42.28
C PRO A 62 -44.43 29.74 -42.30
N SER A 63 -45.36 29.01 -41.65
CA SER A 63 -45.41 27.57 -41.55
C SER A 63 -45.66 26.87 -42.88
N PRO A 64 -44.95 25.75 -43.18
CA PRO A 64 -45.33 24.89 -44.29
C PRO A 64 -46.47 23.95 -43.90
N THR A 65 -47.41 23.75 -44.84
CA THR A 65 -48.59 22.89 -44.80
C THR A 65 -48.25 21.44 -44.45
N GLU A 66 -48.92 20.88 -43.46
CA GLU A 66 -48.79 19.47 -43.04
C GLU A 66 -49.31 18.50 -44.10
N SER A 67 -48.50 17.50 -44.42
CA SER A 67 -48.90 16.30 -45.16
C SER A 67 -49.41 15.24 -44.16
N PRO A 68 -50.40 14.41 -44.48
CA PRO A 68 -51.02 13.52 -43.49
C PRO A 68 -50.06 12.44 -42.97
N THR A 69 -49.89 12.44 -41.66
CA THR A 69 -49.07 11.47 -40.90
C THR A 69 -49.79 10.10 -40.87
N SER A 70 -49.15 9.07 -41.36
CA SER A 70 -49.57 7.67 -41.21
C SER A 70 -49.54 7.26 -39.74
N THR A 71 -50.63 6.76 -39.23
CA THR A 71 -50.80 6.21 -37.88
C THR A 71 -49.83 5.05 -37.64
N PRO A 72 -48.97 5.09 -36.60
CA PRO A 72 -48.10 3.95 -36.30
C PRO A 72 -48.90 2.77 -35.78
N THR A 73 -48.69 1.61 -36.39
CA THR A 73 -49.18 0.33 -35.88
C THR A 73 -48.56 0.06 -34.49
N PRO A 74 -49.30 -0.38 -33.47
CA PRO A 74 -48.77 -0.66 -32.16
C PRO A 74 -47.73 -1.81 -32.25
N THR A 75 -46.49 -1.48 -31.97
CA THR A 75 -45.39 -2.46 -31.79
C THR A 75 -45.69 -3.25 -30.53
N ALA A 76 -45.76 -4.59 -30.65
CA ALA A 76 -45.93 -5.49 -29.51
C ALA A 76 -44.85 -5.24 -28.46
N THR A 77 -45.25 -4.85 -27.26
CA THR A 77 -44.36 -4.68 -26.09
C THR A 77 -43.75 -6.06 -25.77
N ALA A 78 -42.43 -6.19 -25.90
CA ALA A 78 -41.72 -7.38 -25.51
C ALA A 78 -41.97 -7.67 -24.02
N THR A 79 -42.48 -8.85 -23.71
CA THR A 79 -42.62 -9.32 -22.32
C THR A 79 -41.24 -9.38 -21.69
N PRO A 80 -41.00 -8.76 -20.50
CA PRO A 80 -39.69 -8.81 -19.88
C PRO A 80 -39.33 -10.27 -19.59
N THR A 81 -38.16 -10.70 -20.11
CA THR A 81 -37.58 -12.00 -19.78
C THR A 81 -37.33 -12.04 -18.27
N PRO A 82 -37.78 -13.07 -17.54
CA PRO A 82 -37.59 -13.12 -16.10
C PRO A 82 -36.10 -13.12 -15.80
N THR A 83 -35.65 -12.17 -14.98
CA THR A 83 -34.29 -12.12 -14.44
C THR A 83 -34.06 -13.41 -13.66
N PRO A 84 -32.97 -14.17 -13.93
CA PRO A 84 -32.72 -15.41 -13.22
C PRO A 84 -32.62 -15.12 -11.72
N THR A 85 -33.42 -15.81 -10.93
CA THR A 85 -33.33 -15.75 -9.45
C THR A 85 -31.96 -16.24 -9.04
N PRO A 86 -31.17 -15.50 -8.23
CA PRO A 86 -29.87 -15.94 -7.78
C PRO A 86 -30.01 -17.28 -7.06
N THR A 87 -29.25 -18.28 -7.49
CA THR A 87 -29.16 -19.58 -6.82
C THR A 87 -28.62 -19.35 -5.40
N PRO A 88 -29.23 -19.90 -4.35
CA PRO A 88 -28.72 -19.78 -2.99
C PRO A 88 -27.30 -20.33 -2.92
N ILE A 89 -26.33 -19.49 -2.50
CA ILE A 89 -24.96 -19.92 -2.26
C ILE A 89 -24.95 -20.75 -0.97
N VAL A 90 -24.67 -22.05 -1.09
CA VAL A 90 -24.56 -22.95 0.06
C VAL A 90 -23.21 -22.70 0.74
N PRO A 91 -23.17 -22.43 2.06
CA PRO A 91 -21.93 -22.28 2.80
C PRO A 91 -21.04 -23.52 2.65
N GLN A 92 -19.74 -23.29 2.37
CA GLN A 92 -18.75 -24.36 2.20
C GLN A 92 -17.52 -24.05 3.07
N ASN A 93 -16.95 -25.09 3.67
CA ASN A 93 -15.67 -24.95 4.35
C ASN A 93 -14.53 -25.12 3.34
N ILE A 94 -13.62 -24.14 3.34
CA ILE A 94 -12.37 -24.22 2.59
C ILE A 94 -11.19 -24.20 3.55
N THR A 95 -10.09 -24.83 3.16
CA THR A 95 -8.81 -24.73 3.87
C THR A 95 -7.78 -24.16 2.92
N ILE A 96 -7.10 -23.11 3.35
CA ILE A 96 -6.06 -22.41 2.58
C ILE A 96 -4.80 -22.25 3.43
N VAL A 97 -3.63 -22.37 2.77
CA VAL A 97 -2.36 -22.09 3.42
C VAL A 97 -2.10 -20.60 3.39
N ASP A 98 -1.98 -19.96 4.57
CA ASP A 98 -1.70 -18.54 4.71
C ASP A 98 -0.22 -18.19 4.43
N GLY A 99 0.15 -16.92 4.59
CA GLY A 99 1.53 -16.45 4.39
C GLY A 99 2.51 -16.95 5.44
N ALA A 100 2.04 -17.26 6.65
CA ALA A 100 2.83 -17.86 7.73
C ALA A 100 2.98 -19.39 7.58
N GLY A 101 2.43 -19.99 6.51
CA GLY A 101 2.47 -21.44 6.26
C GLY A 101 1.46 -22.25 7.08
N ARG A 102 0.47 -21.62 7.71
CA ARG A 102 -0.56 -22.27 8.53
C ARG A 102 -1.75 -22.66 7.66
N ASN A 103 -2.38 -23.80 7.99
CA ASN A 103 -3.67 -24.17 7.42
C ASN A 103 -4.79 -23.39 8.12
N VAL A 104 -5.46 -22.51 7.39
CA VAL A 104 -6.61 -21.74 7.87
C VAL A 104 -7.87 -22.31 7.26
N THR A 105 -8.79 -22.78 8.09
CA THR A 105 -10.10 -23.31 7.67
C THR A 105 -11.17 -22.29 8.00
N LEU A 106 -11.99 -21.92 7.00
CA LEU A 106 -13.06 -20.94 7.16
C LEU A 106 -14.24 -21.28 6.26
N THR A 107 -15.41 -20.72 6.59
CA THR A 107 -16.64 -20.92 5.82
C THR A 107 -16.79 -19.79 4.80
N VAL A 108 -17.03 -20.14 3.54
CA VAL A 108 -17.33 -19.19 2.47
C VAL A 108 -18.79 -19.32 2.02
N PRO A 109 -19.44 -18.24 1.59
CA PRO A 109 -18.92 -16.89 1.37
C PRO A 109 -18.68 -16.14 2.68
N VAL A 110 -17.58 -15.38 2.73
CA VAL A 110 -17.26 -14.45 3.79
C VAL A 110 -18.10 -13.17 3.60
N ASN A 111 -18.70 -12.66 4.67
CA ASN A 111 -19.56 -11.46 4.63
C ASN A 111 -19.10 -10.39 5.63
N ARG A 112 -18.32 -10.74 6.63
CA ARG A 112 -17.84 -9.81 7.66
C ARG A 112 -16.33 -9.97 7.81
N ILE A 113 -15.59 -8.96 7.40
CA ILE A 113 -14.12 -8.95 7.36
C ILE A 113 -13.59 -7.91 8.35
N VAL A 114 -12.63 -8.29 9.16
CA VAL A 114 -11.73 -7.33 9.81
C VAL A 114 -10.38 -7.38 9.09
N SER A 115 -9.90 -6.23 8.65
CA SER A 115 -8.60 -6.07 7.97
C SER A 115 -7.73 -5.13 8.80
N ILE A 116 -6.61 -5.62 9.31
CA ILE A 116 -5.71 -4.86 10.18
C ILE A 116 -4.31 -4.71 9.58
N ASN A 117 -4.29 -4.40 8.30
CA ASN A 117 -3.11 -3.98 7.54
C ASN A 117 -3.58 -3.22 6.29
N ASP A 118 -2.94 -2.10 5.99
CA ASP A 118 -3.24 -1.17 4.90
C ASP A 118 -3.22 -1.86 3.52
N GLY A 119 -2.15 -2.57 3.18
CA GLY A 119 -2.02 -3.26 1.91
C GLY A 119 -3.10 -4.36 1.71
N LEU A 120 -3.49 -5.06 2.79
CA LEU A 120 -4.59 -6.03 2.75
C LEU A 120 -5.94 -5.33 2.54
N THR A 121 -6.16 -4.20 3.20
CA THR A 121 -7.38 -3.41 3.04
C THR A 121 -7.52 -2.90 1.60
N GLU A 122 -6.45 -2.38 1.00
CA GLU A 122 -6.43 -2.00 -0.41
C GLU A 122 -6.74 -3.19 -1.34
N MET A 123 -6.12 -4.35 -1.09
CA MET A 123 -6.37 -5.56 -1.88
C MET A 123 -7.84 -5.97 -1.83
N LEU A 124 -8.47 -5.95 -0.65
CA LEU A 124 -9.90 -6.25 -0.50
C LEU A 124 -10.78 -5.24 -1.24
N CYS A 125 -10.42 -3.96 -1.21
CA CYS A 125 -11.11 -2.93 -1.97
C CYS A 125 -10.98 -3.15 -3.49
N ALA A 126 -9.78 -3.50 -3.97
CA ALA A 126 -9.54 -3.82 -5.38
C ALA A 126 -10.32 -5.06 -5.85
N LEU A 127 -10.52 -6.03 -4.97
CA LEU A 127 -11.41 -7.18 -5.22
C LEU A 127 -12.90 -6.79 -5.25
N GLY A 128 -13.24 -5.56 -4.82
CA GLY A 128 -14.62 -5.05 -4.78
C GLY A 128 -15.45 -5.60 -3.65
N VAL A 129 -14.83 -5.95 -2.54
CA VAL A 129 -15.50 -6.47 -1.34
C VAL A 129 -15.41 -5.51 -0.15
N GLN A 130 -15.20 -4.23 -0.42
CA GLN A 130 -15.10 -3.19 0.61
C GLN A 130 -16.34 -3.14 1.52
N ASP A 131 -17.51 -3.38 0.98
CA ASP A 131 -18.80 -3.41 1.70
C ASP A 131 -18.87 -4.52 2.77
N LYS A 132 -17.99 -5.52 2.67
CA LYS A 132 -17.86 -6.59 3.66
C LYS A 132 -16.87 -6.25 4.79
N ILE A 133 -16.05 -5.20 4.66
CA ILE A 133 -15.10 -4.79 5.69
C ILE A 133 -15.86 -4.08 6.81
N VAL A 134 -15.90 -4.69 7.98
CA VAL A 134 -16.61 -4.17 9.15
C VAL A 134 -15.68 -3.51 10.18
N GLY A 135 -14.37 -3.70 10.04
CA GLY A 135 -13.35 -3.08 10.88
C GLY A 135 -12.00 -3.02 10.16
N ARG A 136 -11.26 -1.93 10.36
CA ARG A 136 -9.92 -1.69 9.82
C ARG A 136 -8.97 -1.17 10.90
N ASP A 137 -7.67 -1.24 10.68
CA ASP A 137 -6.69 -0.52 11.50
C ASP A 137 -6.58 0.96 11.11
N ALA A 138 -5.87 1.74 11.91
CA ALA A 138 -5.69 3.17 11.67
C ALA A 138 -4.84 3.47 10.44
N SER A 139 -3.86 2.59 10.10
CA SER A 139 -3.00 2.72 8.92
C SER A 139 -3.77 2.53 7.61
N SER A 140 -4.84 1.75 7.61
CA SER A 140 -5.70 1.52 6.44
C SER A 140 -6.51 2.76 6.10
N ASN A 141 -5.92 3.71 5.38
CA ASN A 141 -6.50 5.00 5.04
C ASN A 141 -6.79 5.16 3.53
N MET A 142 -6.42 4.19 2.72
CA MET A 142 -6.62 4.18 1.27
C MET A 142 -7.36 2.92 0.81
N PRO A 143 -8.21 3.02 -0.23
CA PRO A 143 -8.73 4.28 -0.79
C PRO A 143 -9.57 5.06 0.24
N ALA A 144 -9.75 6.39 0.06
CA ALA A 144 -10.43 7.24 1.04
C ALA A 144 -11.84 6.77 1.45
N SER A 145 -12.47 5.93 0.64
CA SER A 145 -13.77 5.32 0.94
C SER A 145 -13.76 4.42 2.19
N VAL A 146 -12.59 3.88 2.61
CA VAL A 146 -12.50 3.05 3.81
C VAL A 146 -12.54 3.87 5.10
N LEU A 147 -12.36 5.20 5.03
CA LEU A 147 -12.30 6.06 6.22
C LEU A 147 -13.59 6.05 7.06
N SER A 148 -14.72 5.66 6.47
CA SER A 148 -16.00 5.48 7.18
C SER A 148 -16.08 4.17 7.97
N ILE A 149 -15.15 3.23 7.76
CA ILE A 149 -15.13 1.93 8.45
C ILE A 149 -14.54 2.12 9.85
N PRO A 150 -15.13 1.50 10.89
CA PRO A 150 -14.62 1.58 12.25
C PRO A 150 -13.15 1.17 12.40
N VAL A 151 -12.38 1.94 13.17
CA VAL A 151 -11.00 1.62 13.51
C VAL A 151 -10.97 0.66 14.69
N VAL A 152 -10.38 -0.52 14.50
CA VAL A 152 -10.30 -1.60 15.51
C VAL A 152 -8.87 -1.84 16.04
N GLY A 153 -8.01 -0.87 15.92
CA GLY A 153 -6.63 -0.93 16.39
C GLY A 153 -5.75 0.03 15.63
N GLU A 154 -4.53 0.18 16.08
CA GLU A 154 -3.56 1.06 15.45
C GLU A 154 -2.94 0.40 14.21
N ASN A 155 -2.60 -0.88 14.35
CA ASN A 155 -2.04 -1.75 13.30
C ASN A 155 -2.20 -3.22 13.72
N SER A 156 -1.66 -4.16 12.95
CA SER A 156 -1.70 -5.60 13.28
C SER A 156 -1.07 -5.94 14.63
N TYR A 157 -0.01 -5.24 15.03
CA TYR A 157 0.65 -5.50 16.32
C TYR A 157 -0.17 -4.99 17.51
N LEU A 158 -0.96 -3.92 17.33
CA LEU A 158 -1.76 -3.27 18.36
C LEU A 158 -3.27 -3.29 18.02
N PRO A 159 -3.88 -4.49 17.84
CA PRO A 159 -5.31 -4.59 17.58
C PRO A 159 -6.09 -4.36 18.88
N ASN A 160 -7.27 -3.78 18.77
CA ASN A 160 -8.25 -3.76 19.86
C ASN A 160 -9.13 -5.01 19.79
N VAL A 161 -8.74 -6.04 20.53
CA VAL A 161 -9.40 -7.35 20.52
C VAL A 161 -10.88 -7.26 20.86
N GLU A 162 -11.25 -6.43 21.85
CA GLU A 162 -12.65 -6.29 22.29
C GLU A 162 -13.55 -5.77 21.17
N LEU A 163 -13.10 -4.69 20.47
CA LEU A 163 -13.84 -4.15 19.33
C LEU A 163 -13.93 -5.15 18.17
N ILE A 164 -12.86 -5.91 17.92
CA ILE A 164 -12.88 -6.95 16.88
C ILE A 164 -13.94 -8.01 17.22
N LEU A 165 -13.98 -8.48 18.48
CA LEU A 165 -14.96 -9.49 18.93
C LEU A 165 -16.40 -8.98 18.86
N GLU A 166 -16.64 -7.70 19.17
CA GLU A 166 -17.96 -7.07 19.05
C GLU A 166 -18.47 -7.05 17.60
N LEU A 167 -17.56 -6.88 16.63
CA LEU A 167 -17.89 -6.87 15.21
C LEU A 167 -18.24 -8.26 14.67
N LYS A 168 -17.93 -9.34 15.36
CA LYS A 168 -18.22 -10.73 14.97
C LYS A 168 -17.78 -11.00 13.52
N PRO A 169 -16.50 -10.88 13.19
CA PRO A 169 -16.03 -11.13 11.84
C PRO A 169 -16.05 -12.63 11.51
N ASP A 170 -16.24 -12.95 10.23
CA ASP A 170 -16.08 -14.30 9.68
C ASP A 170 -14.60 -14.66 9.51
N VAL A 171 -13.74 -13.65 9.31
CA VAL A 171 -12.30 -13.75 9.15
C VAL A 171 -11.59 -12.46 9.53
N ILE A 172 -10.37 -12.60 10.07
CA ILE A 172 -9.43 -11.49 10.28
C ILE A 172 -8.28 -11.66 9.29
N PHE A 173 -7.98 -10.61 8.52
CA PHE A 173 -6.77 -10.50 7.71
C PHE A 173 -5.75 -9.62 8.44
N ALA A 174 -4.55 -10.12 8.63
CA ALA A 174 -3.45 -9.46 9.32
C ALA A 174 -2.12 -9.77 8.64
N ASP A 175 -1.10 -8.96 8.92
CA ASP A 175 0.28 -9.25 8.52
C ASP A 175 1.05 -10.05 9.59
N SER A 176 2.35 -10.30 9.34
CA SER A 176 3.23 -11.04 10.24
C SER A 176 3.48 -10.37 11.60
N MET A 177 3.02 -9.14 11.81
CA MET A 177 3.19 -8.43 13.09
C MET A 177 2.21 -8.93 14.17
N LEU A 178 1.00 -9.40 13.79
CA LEU A 178 0.02 -9.92 14.75
C LEU A 178 0.57 -11.09 15.60
N PRO A 179 1.23 -12.12 15.05
CA PRO A 179 1.80 -13.22 15.83
C PRO A 179 2.82 -12.79 16.90
N TYR A 180 3.48 -11.64 16.76
CA TYR A 180 4.38 -11.12 17.81
C TYR A 180 3.62 -10.58 19.03
N ASN A 181 2.36 -10.17 18.87
CA ASN A 181 1.48 -9.91 20.01
C ASN A 181 0.76 -11.20 20.42
N THR A 182 1.48 -12.05 21.14
CA THR A 182 0.98 -13.38 21.55
C THR A 182 -0.29 -13.34 22.39
N VAL A 183 -0.52 -12.24 23.12
CA VAL A 183 -1.75 -12.07 23.93
C VAL A 183 -2.95 -11.84 23.03
N ALA A 184 -2.86 -10.86 22.11
CA ALA A 184 -3.94 -10.57 21.18
C ALA A 184 -4.22 -11.78 20.27
N MET A 185 -3.17 -12.40 19.73
CA MET A 185 -3.29 -13.59 18.89
C MET A 185 -4.04 -14.72 19.61
N SER A 186 -3.62 -15.05 20.84
CA SER A 186 -4.26 -16.11 21.63
C SER A 186 -5.73 -15.81 21.96
N GLN A 187 -6.07 -14.55 22.23
CA GLN A 187 -7.46 -14.16 22.53
C GLN A 187 -8.37 -14.30 21.31
N LEU A 188 -7.88 -13.88 20.12
CA LEU A 188 -8.62 -13.99 18.87
C LEU A 188 -8.79 -15.45 18.45
N GLU A 189 -7.74 -16.28 18.59
CA GLU A 189 -7.81 -17.74 18.35
C GLU A 189 -8.78 -18.44 19.31
N ALA A 190 -8.77 -18.08 20.60
CA ALA A 190 -9.69 -18.63 21.59
C ALA A 190 -11.15 -18.29 21.31
N ALA A 191 -11.42 -17.17 20.63
CA ALA A 191 -12.75 -16.82 20.15
C ALA A 191 -13.21 -17.63 18.92
N GLY A 192 -12.33 -18.46 18.34
CA GLY A 192 -12.64 -19.32 17.20
C GLY A 192 -12.77 -18.58 15.87
N ILE A 193 -12.25 -17.34 15.78
CA ILE A 193 -12.28 -16.56 14.56
C ILE A 193 -11.11 -17.00 13.67
N PRO A 194 -11.32 -17.37 12.39
CA PRO A 194 -10.24 -17.64 11.45
C PRO A 194 -9.36 -16.41 11.24
N ILE A 195 -8.04 -16.58 11.37
CA ILE A 195 -7.05 -15.52 11.16
C ILE A 195 -6.13 -15.92 10.02
N PHE A 196 -6.10 -15.12 8.96
CA PHE A 196 -5.22 -15.26 7.83
C PHE A 196 -4.06 -14.27 7.92
N ILE A 197 -2.83 -14.78 8.00
CA ILE A 197 -1.59 -13.97 7.99
C ILE A 197 -1.07 -13.87 6.57
N SER A 198 -0.79 -12.65 6.11
CA SER A 198 -0.44 -12.37 4.71
C SER A 198 0.95 -12.82 4.31
N ASP A 199 1.91 -12.78 5.24
CA ASP A 199 3.33 -12.92 4.96
C ASP A 199 4.04 -13.80 6.00
N PRO A 200 5.26 -14.28 5.71
CA PRO A 200 6.02 -15.11 6.61
C PRO A 200 6.35 -14.42 7.94
N VAL A 201 6.20 -15.13 9.03
CA VAL A 201 6.70 -14.73 10.35
C VAL A 201 8.16 -15.18 10.44
N ASP A 202 9.06 -14.28 10.89
CA ASP A 202 10.52 -14.52 10.97
C ASP A 202 11.13 -14.97 9.63
N PRO A 203 11.10 -14.13 8.58
CA PRO A 203 11.69 -14.49 7.31
C PRO A 203 13.19 -14.77 7.46
N GLU A 204 13.65 -15.92 6.94
CA GLU A 204 15.07 -16.22 6.93
C GLU A 204 15.81 -15.29 5.94
N PRO A 205 16.82 -14.52 6.39
CA PRO A 205 17.53 -13.55 5.54
C PRO A 205 18.16 -14.17 4.29
N THR A 206 18.56 -15.44 4.40
CA THR A 206 19.30 -16.16 3.36
C THR A 206 18.40 -16.88 2.35
N LYS A 207 17.10 -16.94 2.59
CA LYS A 207 16.15 -17.52 1.63
C LYS A 207 15.74 -16.48 0.61
N HIS A 208 16.51 -16.35 -0.46
CA HIS A 208 16.13 -15.57 -1.61
C HIS A 208 14.93 -16.22 -2.27
N SER A 209 13.77 -15.57 -2.18
CA SER A 209 12.62 -15.92 -2.99
C SER A 209 12.91 -15.54 -4.45
N ASN A 210 12.64 -16.45 -5.40
CA ASN A 210 12.66 -16.09 -6.83
C ASN A 210 11.46 -15.21 -7.22
N LEU A 211 10.53 -14.98 -6.29
CA LEU A 211 9.36 -14.13 -6.49
C LEU A 211 9.73 -12.67 -6.34
N THR A 212 9.32 -11.83 -7.29
CA THR A 212 9.36 -10.37 -7.10
C THR A 212 8.31 -9.96 -6.08
N VAL A 213 8.41 -8.71 -5.58
CA VAL A 213 7.36 -8.14 -4.74
C VAL A 213 6.00 -8.14 -5.46
N VAL A 214 5.99 -7.96 -6.78
CA VAL A 214 4.78 -8.03 -7.61
C VAL A 214 4.23 -9.47 -7.67
N ASP A 215 5.10 -10.47 -7.87
CA ASP A 215 4.68 -11.89 -7.85
C ASP A 215 4.08 -12.27 -6.50
N PHE A 216 4.69 -11.79 -5.40
CA PHE A 216 4.16 -12.00 -4.05
C PHE A 216 2.76 -11.38 -3.88
N SER A 217 2.58 -10.11 -4.28
CA SER A 217 1.30 -9.42 -4.21
C SER A 217 0.23 -10.09 -5.08
N CYS A 218 0.58 -10.57 -6.27
CA CYS A 218 -0.34 -11.34 -7.13
C CYS A 218 -0.80 -12.64 -6.47
N ASN A 219 0.14 -13.39 -5.88
CA ASN A 219 -0.17 -14.64 -5.20
C ASN A 219 -1.07 -14.40 -3.97
N LEU A 220 -0.79 -13.36 -3.19
CA LEU A 220 -1.61 -12.97 -2.05
C LEU A 220 -3.02 -12.57 -2.49
N LEU A 221 -3.14 -11.71 -3.50
CA LEU A 221 -4.44 -11.28 -4.04
C LEU A 221 -5.28 -12.48 -4.53
N SER A 222 -4.65 -13.46 -5.20
CA SER A 222 -5.33 -14.67 -5.62
C SER A 222 -5.86 -15.50 -4.46
N LYS A 223 -5.09 -15.62 -3.37
CA LYS A 223 -5.55 -16.28 -2.13
C LYS A 223 -6.72 -15.53 -1.50
N LEU A 224 -6.64 -14.20 -1.39
CA LEU A 224 -7.72 -13.38 -0.87
C LEU A 224 -8.98 -13.55 -1.73
N ALA A 225 -8.87 -13.50 -3.06
CA ALA A 225 -9.99 -13.70 -3.97
C ALA A 225 -10.67 -15.07 -3.80
N THR A 226 -9.89 -16.11 -3.48
CA THR A 226 -10.43 -17.45 -3.16
C THR A 226 -11.30 -17.44 -1.89
N ILE A 227 -10.93 -16.60 -0.90
CA ILE A 227 -11.64 -16.50 0.38
C ILE A 227 -12.87 -15.61 0.26
N VAL A 228 -12.71 -14.42 -0.30
CA VAL A 228 -13.75 -13.36 -0.25
C VAL A 228 -14.57 -13.23 -1.53
N GLY A 229 -14.12 -13.88 -2.62
CA GLY A 229 -14.62 -13.70 -3.97
C GLY A 229 -13.87 -12.59 -4.72
N GLY A 230 -14.34 -12.28 -5.94
CA GLY A 230 -13.71 -11.22 -6.76
C GLY A 230 -12.65 -11.73 -7.73
N GLN A 231 -12.65 -13.02 -8.09
CA GLN A 231 -11.63 -13.66 -8.94
C GLN A 231 -11.39 -12.88 -10.25
N ASN A 232 -12.45 -12.44 -10.93
CA ASN A 232 -12.31 -11.68 -12.19
C ASN A 232 -11.50 -10.38 -12.00
N LYS A 233 -11.70 -9.68 -10.87
CA LYS A 233 -10.93 -8.47 -10.53
C LYS A 233 -9.49 -8.79 -10.16
N ALA A 234 -9.26 -9.92 -9.46
CA ALA A 234 -7.91 -10.39 -9.20
C ALA A 234 -7.17 -10.69 -10.50
N ASP A 235 -7.80 -11.40 -11.44
CA ASP A 235 -7.20 -11.75 -12.73
C ASP A 235 -6.89 -10.49 -13.57
N GLU A 236 -7.78 -9.50 -13.55
CA GLU A 236 -7.58 -8.21 -14.22
C GLU A 236 -6.37 -7.46 -13.63
N TYR A 237 -6.29 -7.34 -12.30
CA TYR A 237 -5.16 -6.73 -11.61
C TYR A 237 -3.86 -7.47 -11.92
N ILE A 238 -3.85 -8.79 -11.76
CA ILE A 238 -2.67 -9.63 -12.00
C ILE A 238 -2.17 -9.44 -13.44
N SER A 239 -3.07 -9.43 -14.41
CA SER A 239 -2.70 -9.23 -15.83
C SER A 239 -2.07 -7.85 -16.04
N TYR A 240 -2.60 -6.82 -15.39
CA TYR A 240 -2.08 -5.46 -15.49
C TYR A 240 -0.66 -5.34 -14.90
N VAL A 241 -0.45 -5.78 -13.66
CA VAL A 241 0.85 -5.61 -13.00
C VAL A 241 1.92 -6.56 -13.52
N GLN A 242 1.54 -7.75 -14.00
CA GLN A 242 2.46 -8.69 -14.62
C GLN A 242 3.05 -8.17 -15.95
N TYR A 243 2.35 -7.28 -16.64
CA TYR A 243 2.93 -6.57 -17.78
C TYR A 243 4.21 -5.82 -17.37
N TYR A 244 4.15 -5.01 -16.31
CA TYR A 244 5.31 -4.25 -15.82
C TYR A 244 6.38 -5.15 -15.18
N ASN A 245 5.96 -6.18 -14.44
CA ASN A 245 6.88 -7.15 -13.85
C ASN A 245 7.72 -7.84 -14.93
N ASN A 246 7.08 -8.30 -16.00
CA ASN A 246 7.76 -8.92 -17.12
C ASN A 246 8.64 -7.92 -17.88
N LEU A 247 8.20 -6.68 -18.02
CA LEU A 247 9.01 -5.61 -18.63
C LEU A 247 10.32 -5.39 -17.87
N VAL A 248 10.25 -5.30 -16.53
CA VAL A 248 11.46 -5.18 -15.68
C VAL A 248 12.36 -6.39 -15.86
N LYS A 249 11.83 -7.62 -15.74
CA LYS A 249 12.58 -8.86 -15.94
C LYS A 249 13.29 -8.91 -17.29
N GLN A 250 12.60 -8.53 -18.37
CA GLN A 250 13.16 -8.52 -19.73
C GLN A 250 14.29 -7.49 -19.89
N ARG A 251 14.11 -6.26 -19.41
CA ARG A 251 15.11 -5.19 -19.52
C ARG A 251 16.38 -5.48 -18.72
N LEU A 252 16.24 -6.21 -17.61
CA LEU A 252 17.37 -6.57 -16.73
C LEU A 252 18.02 -7.92 -17.08
N ALA A 253 17.46 -8.70 -18.01
CA ALA A 253 17.88 -10.08 -18.28
C ALA A 253 19.37 -10.23 -18.66
N ASN A 254 19.94 -9.23 -19.34
CA ASN A 254 21.32 -9.23 -19.81
C ASN A 254 22.24 -8.32 -18.97
N LEU A 255 21.77 -7.83 -17.83
CA LEU A 255 22.54 -6.94 -16.98
C LEU A 255 23.63 -7.72 -16.24
N THR A 256 24.90 -7.36 -16.47
CA THR A 256 26.01 -7.96 -15.74
C THR A 256 26.10 -7.44 -14.30
N GLN A 257 26.87 -8.13 -13.45
CA GLN A 257 27.05 -7.74 -12.05
C GLN A 257 27.72 -6.35 -11.94
N GLU A 258 28.65 -6.04 -12.82
CA GLU A 258 29.37 -4.75 -12.83
C GLU A 258 28.48 -3.57 -13.22
N GLN A 259 27.41 -3.82 -13.94
CA GLN A 259 26.42 -2.81 -14.34
C GLN A 259 25.36 -2.53 -13.26
N ARG A 260 25.36 -3.30 -12.18
CA ARG A 260 24.43 -3.16 -11.07
C ARG A 260 25.02 -2.22 -10.02
N PRO A 261 24.38 -1.08 -9.71
CA PRO A 261 24.84 -0.17 -8.68
C PRO A 261 24.70 -0.81 -7.29
N LYS A 262 25.68 -0.55 -6.41
CA LYS A 262 25.52 -0.82 -4.99
C LYS A 262 24.50 0.13 -4.39
N VAL A 263 23.56 -0.40 -3.62
CA VAL A 263 22.46 0.34 -3.03
C VAL A 263 22.42 0.12 -1.53
N MET A 264 22.37 1.19 -0.77
CA MET A 264 21.99 1.14 0.64
C MET A 264 20.48 1.36 0.76
N LEU A 265 19.76 0.38 1.30
CA LEU A 265 18.43 0.63 1.83
C LEU A 265 18.57 1.19 3.24
N GLU A 266 17.83 2.23 3.56
CA GLU A 266 17.70 2.71 4.94
C GLU A 266 16.24 2.61 5.37
N TRP A 267 16.00 1.93 6.48
CA TRP A 267 14.66 1.75 7.03
C TRP A 267 14.28 2.97 7.90
N TYR A 268 13.69 2.79 9.07
CA TYR A 268 13.17 3.89 9.91
C TYR A 268 14.20 4.57 10.81
N ALA A 269 15.42 4.08 10.91
CA ALA A 269 16.49 4.70 11.67
C ALA A 269 17.77 4.80 10.83
N PRO A 270 18.68 5.75 11.12
CA PRO A 270 19.94 5.84 10.43
C PRO A 270 20.69 4.51 10.43
N TYR A 271 21.17 4.10 9.24
CA TYR A 271 21.92 2.85 9.03
C TYR A 271 21.17 1.55 9.36
N ASN A 272 19.93 1.61 9.83
CA ASN A 272 19.09 0.44 9.93
C ASN A 272 18.64 0.04 8.52
N THR A 273 18.80 -1.23 8.17
CA THR A 273 18.47 -1.74 6.83
C THR A 273 17.73 -3.07 6.94
N PHE A 274 17.39 -3.65 5.82
CA PHE A 274 16.87 -5.01 5.76
C PHE A 274 17.41 -5.74 4.54
N VAL A 275 17.61 -7.05 4.68
CA VAL A 275 18.04 -7.91 3.60
C VAL A 275 16.80 -8.27 2.75
N THR A 276 16.81 -7.88 1.49
CA THR A 276 15.72 -8.16 0.57
C THR A 276 16.23 -8.48 -0.83
N PRO A 277 15.66 -9.48 -1.51
CA PRO A 277 15.98 -9.74 -2.90
C PRO A 277 15.41 -8.68 -3.86
N GLY A 278 14.53 -7.77 -3.36
CA GLY A 278 13.85 -6.79 -4.20
C GLY A 278 14.77 -5.83 -4.93
N LEU A 279 15.92 -5.48 -4.33
CA LEU A 279 16.93 -4.61 -5.00
C LEU A 279 17.63 -5.34 -6.13
N ASP A 280 18.03 -6.59 -5.94
CA ASP A 280 18.64 -7.39 -7.00
C ASP A 280 17.68 -7.59 -8.17
N GLN A 281 16.42 -7.88 -7.86
CA GLN A 281 15.35 -8.00 -8.85
C GLN A 281 15.08 -6.69 -9.59
N ALA A 282 15.33 -5.54 -8.96
CA ALA A 282 15.23 -4.21 -9.56
C ALA A 282 16.55 -3.73 -10.25
N GLY A 283 17.56 -4.59 -10.35
CA GLY A 283 18.82 -4.31 -11.04
C GLY A 283 19.88 -3.58 -10.21
N GLY A 284 19.78 -3.59 -8.87
CA GLY A 284 20.80 -3.10 -7.94
C GLY A 284 21.50 -4.23 -7.19
N ILE A 285 22.37 -3.89 -6.26
CA ILE A 285 23.02 -4.80 -5.30
C ILE A 285 22.82 -4.22 -3.91
N ASN A 286 22.17 -4.95 -3.02
CA ASN A 286 22.03 -4.52 -1.63
C ASN A 286 23.38 -4.66 -0.91
N ILE A 287 23.93 -3.58 -0.36
CA ILE A 287 25.19 -3.65 0.40
C ILE A 287 25.07 -4.54 1.66
N ALA A 288 23.85 -4.80 2.11
CA ALA A 288 23.56 -5.66 3.26
C ALA A 288 23.26 -7.12 2.89
N GLU A 289 23.39 -7.53 1.62
CA GLU A 289 22.99 -8.87 1.14
C GLU A 289 23.64 -10.05 1.88
N ASN A 290 24.88 -9.84 2.37
CA ASN A 290 25.64 -10.87 3.09
C ASN A 290 25.48 -10.81 4.62
N GLN A 291 24.57 -9.98 5.12
CA GLN A 291 24.28 -9.93 6.56
C GLN A 291 23.47 -11.17 7.00
N THR A 292 23.77 -11.65 8.19
CA THR A 292 23.14 -12.86 8.75
C THR A 292 21.85 -12.57 9.53
N VAL A 293 21.55 -11.30 9.73
CA VAL A 293 20.33 -10.81 10.42
C VAL A 293 19.45 -10.14 9.39
N TYR A 294 18.15 -10.38 9.47
CA TYR A 294 17.19 -9.81 8.51
C TYR A 294 17.19 -8.28 8.50
N ALA A 295 17.21 -7.66 9.68
CA ALA A 295 17.20 -6.20 9.81
C ALA A 295 18.42 -5.71 10.63
N PRO A 296 19.64 -5.68 10.03
CA PRO A 296 20.83 -5.24 10.71
C PRO A 296 20.90 -3.71 10.82
N VAL A 297 21.64 -3.22 11.81
CA VAL A 297 22.14 -1.85 11.85
C VAL A 297 23.58 -1.87 11.35
N LEU A 298 23.83 -1.21 10.23
CA LEU A 298 25.18 -1.11 9.65
C LEU A 298 25.99 -0.05 10.38
N SER A 299 27.31 -0.21 10.45
CA SER A 299 28.14 0.90 10.93
C SER A 299 28.37 1.93 9.82
N PRO A 300 28.54 3.22 10.16
CA PRO A 300 28.86 4.25 9.18
C PRO A 300 30.12 3.91 8.37
N GLU A 301 31.15 3.33 9.03
CA GLU A 301 32.40 2.93 8.41
C GLU A 301 32.17 1.85 7.35
N PHE A 302 31.31 0.86 7.63
CA PHE A 302 30.94 -0.16 6.64
C PHE A 302 30.27 0.47 5.43
N VAL A 303 29.33 1.41 5.63
CA VAL A 303 28.65 2.09 4.52
C VAL A 303 29.65 2.90 3.68
N VAL A 304 30.58 3.60 4.31
CA VAL A 304 31.66 4.34 3.61
C VAL A 304 32.57 3.39 2.82
N GLU A 305 32.94 2.25 3.40
CA GLU A 305 33.76 1.23 2.72
C GLU A 305 33.03 0.62 1.52
N GLN A 306 31.74 0.30 1.67
CA GLN A 306 30.92 -0.21 0.56
C GLN A 306 30.69 0.82 -0.54
N ASN A 307 30.76 2.11 -0.21
CA ASN A 307 30.58 3.24 -1.12
C ASN A 307 29.36 3.07 -2.05
N PRO A 308 28.13 3.01 -1.51
CA PRO A 308 26.95 2.82 -2.34
C PRO A 308 26.77 3.96 -3.34
N ALA A 309 26.39 3.59 -4.57
CA ALA A 309 26.08 4.53 -5.64
C ALA A 309 24.66 5.14 -5.48
N ILE A 310 23.83 4.51 -4.65
CA ILE A 310 22.45 4.90 -4.39
C ILE A 310 22.14 4.67 -2.91
N ILE A 311 21.39 5.60 -2.31
CA ILE A 311 20.72 5.40 -1.01
C ILE A 311 19.21 5.54 -1.25
N ILE A 312 18.44 4.54 -0.79
CA ILE A 312 16.97 4.58 -0.79
C ILE A 312 16.51 4.54 0.66
N ARG A 313 15.87 5.60 1.12
CA ARG A 313 15.22 5.68 2.42
C ARG A 313 13.77 5.26 2.29
N MET A 314 13.37 4.27 3.09
CA MET A 314 11.96 3.88 3.23
C MET A 314 11.29 4.80 4.25
N SER A 315 10.27 5.53 3.81
CA SER A 315 9.50 6.47 4.62
C SER A 315 8.15 5.88 5.02
N SER A 316 7.61 6.32 6.14
CA SER A 316 6.26 5.99 6.62
C SER A 316 5.45 7.28 6.82
N SER A 317 5.48 8.17 5.84
CA SER A 317 4.77 9.46 5.91
C SER A 317 3.27 9.24 5.74
N SER A 318 2.52 9.27 6.83
CA SER A 318 1.05 9.15 6.79
C SER A 318 0.33 10.28 6.02
N ASN A 319 1.03 11.36 5.73
CA ASN A 319 0.49 12.54 5.04
C ASN A 319 0.87 12.62 3.57
N HIS A 320 1.76 11.75 3.09
CA HIS A 320 2.29 11.74 1.72
C HIS A 320 2.70 13.16 1.23
N ASN A 321 3.35 13.91 2.12
CA ASN A 321 3.74 15.30 1.90
C ASN A 321 5.18 15.38 1.40
N VAL A 322 5.39 16.03 0.27
CA VAL A 322 6.73 16.21 -0.29
C VAL A 322 7.71 16.91 0.66
N THR A 323 7.22 17.77 1.56
CA THR A 323 8.06 18.47 2.55
C THR A 323 8.74 17.52 3.51
N ASP A 324 8.05 16.45 3.95
CA ASP A 324 8.60 15.45 4.85
C ASP A 324 9.70 14.65 4.12
N PHE A 325 9.48 14.28 2.87
CA PHE A 325 10.47 13.58 2.03
C PHE A 325 11.71 14.43 1.75
N ILE A 326 11.54 15.74 1.51
CA ILE A 326 12.66 16.67 1.39
C ILE A 326 13.48 16.68 2.68
N ALA A 327 12.82 16.80 3.84
CA ALA A 327 13.51 16.82 5.13
C ALA A 327 14.26 15.50 5.42
N GLU A 328 13.67 14.34 5.14
CA GLU A 328 14.34 13.04 5.30
C GLU A 328 15.56 12.93 4.38
N ARG A 329 15.43 13.34 3.13
CA ARG A 329 16.53 13.35 2.17
C ARG A 329 17.66 14.26 2.62
N ASP A 330 17.35 15.50 3.02
CA ASP A 330 18.33 16.49 3.46
C ASP A 330 19.05 16.03 4.73
N ALA A 331 18.37 15.32 5.63
CA ALA A 331 18.98 14.71 6.80
C ALA A 331 20.05 13.67 6.41
N ILE A 332 19.84 12.89 5.37
CA ILE A 332 20.85 11.93 4.86
C ILE A 332 21.98 12.65 4.15
N MET A 333 21.64 13.61 3.27
CA MET A 333 22.60 14.38 2.47
C MET A 333 23.56 15.20 3.33
N SER A 334 23.15 15.60 4.54
CA SER A 334 23.93 16.40 5.47
C SER A 334 24.80 15.61 6.45
N ARG A 335 24.78 14.27 6.41
CA ARG A 335 25.62 13.43 7.30
C ARG A 335 27.09 13.59 6.95
N PRO A 336 27.94 14.07 7.90
CA PRO A 336 29.34 14.38 7.62
C PRO A 336 30.13 13.16 7.12
N GLU A 337 29.88 11.99 7.68
CA GLU A 337 30.54 10.72 7.33
C GLU A 337 30.22 10.24 5.92
N LEU A 338 29.05 10.62 5.37
CA LEU A 338 28.64 10.23 4.02
C LEU A 338 29.05 11.23 2.92
N THR A 339 29.69 12.35 3.27
CA THR A 339 30.06 13.42 2.31
C THR A 339 30.86 12.88 1.11
N ASN A 340 31.67 11.84 1.31
CA ASN A 340 32.50 11.22 0.27
C ASN A 340 31.87 9.99 -0.38
N VAL A 341 30.69 9.57 0.03
CA VAL A 341 29.96 8.46 -0.58
C VAL A 341 29.35 8.89 -1.91
N ASP A 342 29.46 8.05 -2.93
CA ASP A 342 29.05 8.37 -4.30
C ASP A 342 27.55 8.72 -4.40
N ALA A 343 26.69 8.07 -3.63
CA ALA A 343 25.27 8.40 -3.58
C ALA A 343 25.04 9.88 -3.18
N VAL A 344 25.75 10.35 -2.15
CA VAL A 344 25.64 11.73 -1.65
C VAL A 344 26.27 12.70 -2.63
N LYS A 345 27.51 12.44 -3.10
CA LYS A 345 28.20 13.28 -4.11
C LYS A 345 27.36 13.52 -5.36
N ASN A 346 26.69 12.48 -5.84
CA ASN A 346 25.93 12.52 -7.09
C ASN A 346 24.43 12.83 -6.86
N GLY A 347 24.01 13.12 -5.63
CA GLY A 347 22.63 13.42 -5.29
C GLY A 347 21.64 12.27 -5.49
N ARG A 348 22.16 11.01 -5.54
CA ARG A 348 21.34 9.81 -5.76
C ARG A 348 20.85 9.23 -4.42
N VAL A 349 20.18 10.09 -3.66
CA VAL A 349 19.49 9.75 -2.41
C VAL A 349 18.00 9.93 -2.66
N TYR A 350 17.26 8.86 -2.52
CA TYR A 350 15.85 8.76 -2.86
C TYR A 350 15.03 8.38 -1.63
N ILE A 351 13.81 8.88 -1.55
CA ILE A 351 12.82 8.52 -0.54
C ILE A 351 11.74 7.70 -1.22
N CYS A 352 11.35 6.59 -0.62
CA CYS A 352 10.31 5.69 -1.11
C CYS A 352 9.32 5.41 0.03
N ASP A 353 8.05 5.67 -0.19
CA ASP A 353 7.04 5.36 0.81
C ASP A 353 6.77 3.85 0.90
N TRP A 354 6.42 3.38 2.11
CA TRP A 354 6.04 2.00 2.32
C TRP A 354 4.75 1.62 1.58
N ASP A 355 3.83 2.55 1.39
CA ASP A 355 2.55 2.31 0.75
C ASP A 355 2.68 1.85 -0.71
N ILE A 356 3.79 2.20 -1.38
CA ILE A 356 4.09 1.69 -2.73
C ILE A 356 5.05 0.49 -2.73
N ARG A 357 5.42 -0.03 -1.55
CA ARG A 357 6.33 -1.18 -1.44
C ARG A 357 5.60 -2.52 -1.40
N GLY A 358 4.37 -2.53 -0.95
CA GLY A 358 3.51 -3.70 -0.81
C GLY A 358 2.12 -3.51 -1.41
N GLY A 359 1.21 -4.40 -1.10
CA GLY A 359 -0.20 -4.27 -1.48
C GLY A 359 -0.43 -4.17 -2.98
N ILE A 360 -1.45 -3.43 -3.34
CA ILE A 360 -1.85 -3.15 -4.73
C ILE A 360 -0.82 -2.28 -5.44
N SER A 361 -0.18 -1.36 -4.73
CA SER A 361 0.78 -0.42 -5.29
C SER A 361 2.22 -0.97 -5.40
N SER A 362 2.44 -2.25 -5.08
CA SER A 362 3.78 -2.88 -5.09
C SER A 362 4.53 -2.77 -6.42
N VAL A 363 3.82 -2.77 -7.55
CA VAL A 363 4.40 -2.58 -8.87
C VAL A 363 5.00 -1.18 -9.03
N VAL A 364 4.43 -0.16 -8.38
CA VAL A 364 4.89 1.23 -8.46
C VAL A 364 6.25 1.38 -7.77
N GLY A 365 6.37 0.91 -6.53
CA GLY A 365 7.65 0.91 -5.81
C GLY A 365 8.73 0.10 -6.54
N TYR A 366 8.34 -1.05 -7.12
CA TYR A 366 9.25 -1.87 -7.93
C TYR A 366 9.77 -1.13 -9.16
N LEU A 367 8.91 -0.38 -9.86
CA LEU A 367 9.30 0.46 -11.01
C LEU A 367 10.19 1.63 -10.60
N TYR A 368 9.95 2.27 -9.45
CA TYR A 368 10.84 3.29 -8.91
C TYR A 368 12.24 2.74 -8.65
N TRP A 369 12.34 1.62 -7.96
CA TRP A 369 13.64 1.00 -7.68
C TRP A 369 14.36 0.62 -8.96
N ALA A 370 13.67 0.02 -9.94
CA ALA A 370 14.24 -0.32 -11.23
C ALA A 370 14.74 0.93 -11.98
N LYS A 371 13.96 2.02 -11.98
CA LYS A 371 14.33 3.29 -12.62
C LYS A 371 15.50 3.96 -11.92
N TRP A 372 15.55 3.95 -10.59
CA TRP A 372 16.68 4.50 -9.86
C TRP A 372 17.96 3.68 -10.03
N CYS A 373 17.87 2.37 -10.06
CA CYS A 373 19.03 1.51 -10.32
C CYS A 373 19.51 1.63 -11.77
N GLN A 374 18.60 1.65 -12.74
CA GLN A 374 18.89 1.56 -14.17
C GLN A 374 18.16 2.66 -14.98
N PRO A 375 18.48 3.96 -14.76
CA PRO A 375 17.70 5.07 -15.30
C PRO A 375 17.59 5.07 -16.83
N THR A 376 18.62 4.63 -17.53
CA THR A 376 18.62 4.57 -19.01
C THR A 376 17.67 3.49 -19.52
N LEU A 377 17.60 2.32 -18.84
CA LEU A 377 16.73 1.23 -19.25
C LEU A 377 15.25 1.51 -18.97
N PHE A 378 14.94 2.43 -18.07
CA PHE A 378 13.58 2.79 -17.67
C PHE A 378 13.25 4.27 -17.87
N ALA A 379 13.94 4.93 -18.83
CA ALA A 379 13.74 6.36 -19.10
C ALA A 379 12.30 6.68 -19.56
N ASP A 380 11.68 5.76 -20.29
CA ASP A 380 10.32 5.84 -20.82
C ASP A 380 9.22 5.49 -19.80
N ILE A 381 9.58 5.01 -18.61
CA ILE A 381 8.61 4.65 -17.57
C ILE A 381 8.45 5.82 -16.58
N ASP A 382 7.22 6.21 -16.36
CA ASP A 382 6.83 7.11 -15.26
C ASP A 382 6.04 6.32 -14.20
N PRO A 383 6.65 5.96 -13.07
CA PRO A 383 5.95 5.22 -12.02
C PRO A 383 4.75 5.97 -11.42
N ASN A 384 4.78 7.33 -11.41
CA ASN A 384 3.62 8.12 -10.96
C ASN A 384 2.42 7.96 -11.90
N ALA A 385 2.66 7.95 -13.21
CA ALA A 385 1.60 7.71 -14.18
C ALA A 385 1.00 6.31 -14.04
N VAL A 386 1.85 5.29 -13.78
CA VAL A 386 1.40 3.91 -13.50
C VAL A 386 0.55 3.87 -12.22
N HIS A 387 0.95 4.60 -11.17
CA HIS A 387 0.19 4.69 -9.91
C HIS A 387 -1.18 5.32 -10.12
N ALA A 388 -1.23 6.44 -10.83
CA ALA A 388 -2.47 7.13 -11.16
C ALA A 388 -3.42 6.25 -12.00
N GLU A 389 -2.90 5.53 -13.00
CA GLU A 389 -3.68 4.60 -13.82
C GLU A 389 -4.22 3.44 -12.99
N LEU A 390 -3.40 2.85 -12.11
CA LEU A 390 -3.79 1.78 -11.22
C LEU A 390 -4.97 2.18 -10.33
N TYR A 391 -4.87 3.35 -9.68
CA TYR A 391 -5.93 3.85 -8.80
C TYR A 391 -7.21 4.17 -9.57
N GLN A 392 -7.10 4.81 -10.74
CA GLN A 392 -8.25 5.06 -11.59
C GLN A 392 -8.94 3.77 -12.03
N LYS A 393 -8.14 2.75 -12.39
CA LYS A 393 -8.64 1.48 -12.92
C LYS A 393 -9.32 0.62 -11.86
N PHE A 394 -8.73 0.49 -10.66
CA PHE A 394 -9.19 -0.47 -9.66
C PHE A 394 -10.04 0.15 -8.55
N PHE A 395 -9.93 1.46 -8.33
CA PHE A 395 -10.71 2.17 -7.31
C PHE A 395 -11.62 3.26 -7.87
N GLY A 396 -11.51 3.61 -9.17
CA GLY A 396 -12.30 4.68 -9.80
C GLY A 396 -12.00 6.07 -9.24
N THR A 397 -10.82 6.25 -8.64
CA THR A 397 -10.39 7.49 -8.00
C THR A 397 -8.96 7.86 -8.40
N THR A 398 -8.53 9.07 -8.07
CA THR A 398 -7.15 9.51 -8.23
C THR A 398 -6.37 9.32 -6.93
N VAL A 399 -5.16 8.78 -7.04
CA VAL A 399 -4.22 8.74 -5.92
C VAL A 399 -3.78 10.17 -5.58
N GLN A 400 -3.71 10.49 -4.29
CA GLN A 400 -3.33 11.81 -3.79
C GLN A 400 -2.04 11.70 -2.98
N GLY A 401 -1.16 12.68 -3.12
CA GLY A 401 0.10 12.74 -2.36
C GLY A 401 1.32 12.36 -3.18
N VAL A 402 2.48 12.36 -2.51
CA VAL A 402 3.79 11.99 -3.06
C VAL A 402 4.25 10.73 -2.35
N PHE A 403 4.65 9.72 -3.12
CA PHE A 403 5.04 8.42 -2.59
C PHE A 403 6.51 8.09 -2.86
N ALA A 404 7.20 8.93 -3.63
CA ALA A 404 8.62 8.82 -3.90
C ALA A 404 9.22 10.19 -4.20
N TYR A 405 10.51 10.39 -3.82
CA TYR A 405 11.20 11.67 -4.00
C TYR A 405 12.72 11.46 -4.12
N PRO A 406 13.44 12.23 -4.95
CA PRO A 406 13.02 12.89 -6.19
C PRO A 406 12.65 11.91 -7.27
#